data_8eb76b1509a90cf2e93be09f96ec4bb8
#
_entry.id   8eb76b1509a90cf2e93be09f96ec4bb8
#
_cell.length_a   1.000
_cell.length_b   1.000
_cell.length_c   1.000
_cell.angle_alpha   90.00
_cell.angle_beta   90.00
_cell.angle_gamma   90.00
#
_symmetry.space_group_name_H-M   'P 1'
#
loop_
_entity.id
_entity.type
_entity.pdbx_description
1 polymer ?
#
loop_
_entity_poly.entity_id
_entity_poly.type
_entity_poly.pdbx_seq_one_letter_code
_entity_poly.pdbx_strand_id
1 'polypeptide(L)'
;GPGLVGSLVVGYNFAKSVAWSLDKLFLPVDHMVGHLSAPLIEYPQLEPPFLSLLVSGGHTQIVLVEEWGKYELLGTTIDDAAGEAFDKLSRYCGFGFPGGPAIQKISEGGDESKVPLPRPKPSGEFDYSFSGLKTAAVYYLQDLKKEDEVSRKDFAASYQEAIVDSLMGVFKKAVKETKVPTISGGGGVMANKRLREKLSTFAEEESKNIYIPSPALSTDNAAMICSAAQMNLTTKDLNINDVRLSSIIN
;
A
#
# COMPACT_ATOMS: atom_id res chain seq x y z
N GLY A 1 -13.71 -8.63 1.01
CA GLY A 1 -13.08 -7.91 2.14
C GLY A 1 -11.58 -7.92 2.02
N PRO A 2 -10.92 -7.16 2.85
CA PRO A 2 -11.42 -6.17 3.80
C PRO A 2 -12.09 -4.95 3.14
N GLY A 3 -12.78 -4.12 3.93
CA GLY A 3 -13.44 -2.90 3.48
C GLY A 3 -14.58 -2.46 4.40
N LEU A 4 -15.27 -1.40 4.04
CA LEU A 4 -16.41 -0.90 4.80
C LEU A 4 -17.58 -1.92 4.73
N VAL A 5 -17.94 -2.51 5.86
CA VAL A 5 -18.93 -3.61 5.94
C VAL A 5 -20.24 -3.27 5.22
N GLY A 6 -20.77 -2.05 5.42
CA GLY A 6 -22.02 -1.61 4.75
C GLY A 6 -21.90 -1.65 3.22
N SER A 7 -20.80 -1.11 2.67
CA SER A 7 -20.55 -1.11 1.22
C SER A 7 -20.32 -2.51 0.68
N LEU A 8 -19.57 -3.35 1.42
CA LEU A 8 -19.33 -4.75 1.05
C LEU A 8 -20.63 -5.54 0.98
N VAL A 9 -21.50 -5.40 2.00
CA VAL A 9 -22.81 -6.10 2.03
C VAL A 9 -23.67 -5.72 0.83
N VAL A 10 -23.75 -4.43 0.49
CA VAL A 10 -24.53 -3.97 -0.67
C VAL A 10 -23.94 -4.52 -1.97
N GLY A 11 -22.63 -4.33 -2.21
CA GLY A 11 -22.00 -4.80 -3.44
C GLY A 11 -22.02 -6.32 -3.59
N TYR A 12 -21.78 -7.05 -2.50
CA TYR A 12 -21.82 -8.51 -2.48
C TYR A 12 -23.22 -9.05 -2.83
N ASN A 13 -24.25 -8.56 -2.12
CA ASN A 13 -25.63 -9.06 -2.36
C ASN A 13 -26.12 -8.68 -3.77
N PHE A 14 -25.78 -7.49 -4.26
CA PHE A 14 -26.12 -7.09 -5.62
C PHE A 14 -25.48 -8.04 -6.64
N ALA A 15 -24.16 -8.23 -6.58
CA ALA A 15 -23.45 -9.10 -7.51
C ALA A 15 -23.92 -10.57 -7.43
N LYS A 16 -24.16 -11.08 -6.22
CA LYS A 16 -24.69 -12.43 -6.01
C LYS A 16 -26.09 -12.59 -6.62
N SER A 17 -26.97 -11.61 -6.44
CA SER A 17 -28.34 -11.65 -7.01
C SER A 17 -28.33 -11.61 -8.54
N VAL A 18 -27.46 -10.78 -9.13
CA VAL A 18 -27.27 -10.73 -10.59
C VAL A 18 -26.74 -12.06 -11.12
N ALA A 19 -25.71 -12.61 -10.49
CA ALA A 19 -25.16 -13.90 -10.89
C ALA A 19 -26.22 -15.02 -10.83
N TRP A 20 -26.99 -15.04 -9.75
CA TRP A 20 -28.08 -16.03 -9.58
C TRP A 20 -29.18 -15.86 -10.63
N SER A 21 -29.62 -14.64 -10.89
CA SER A 21 -30.69 -14.38 -11.90
C SER A 21 -30.29 -14.72 -13.33
N LEU A 22 -28.96 -14.67 -13.62
CA LEU A 22 -28.39 -14.95 -14.94
C LEU A 22 -27.78 -16.36 -15.04
N ASP A 23 -27.97 -17.20 -14.01
CA ASP A 23 -27.34 -18.52 -13.90
C ASP A 23 -25.82 -18.48 -14.18
N LYS A 24 -25.13 -17.55 -13.52
CA LYS A 24 -23.68 -17.35 -13.63
C LYS A 24 -22.98 -17.70 -12.33
N LEU A 25 -21.73 -18.18 -12.47
CA LEU A 25 -20.86 -18.41 -11.35
C LEU A 25 -20.58 -17.09 -10.62
N PHE A 26 -20.70 -17.10 -9.29
CA PHE A 26 -20.31 -15.99 -8.43
C PHE A 26 -19.04 -16.34 -7.66
N LEU A 27 -18.00 -15.54 -7.85
CA LEU A 27 -16.69 -15.76 -7.22
C LEU A 27 -16.36 -14.60 -6.29
N PRO A 28 -16.36 -14.82 -4.96
CA PRO A 28 -15.90 -13.82 -4.00
C PRO A 28 -14.36 -13.72 -4.04
N VAL A 29 -13.84 -12.50 -4.04
CA VAL A 29 -12.40 -12.21 -4.10
C VAL A 29 -11.98 -11.42 -2.88
N ASP A 30 -10.82 -11.77 -2.32
CA ASP A 30 -10.17 -10.97 -1.28
C ASP A 30 -9.54 -9.70 -1.89
N HIS A 31 -9.78 -8.55 -1.25
CA HIS A 31 -9.33 -7.25 -1.72
C HIS A 31 -7.80 -7.12 -1.75
N MET A 32 -7.14 -7.68 -0.73
CA MET A 32 -5.67 -7.62 -0.65
C MET A 32 -5.03 -8.52 -1.72
N VAL A 33 -5.64 -9.68 -2.01
CA VAL A 33 -5.24 -10.52 -3.15
C VAL A 33 -5.46 -9.77 -4.47
N GLY A 34 -6.51 -8.93 -4.56
CA GLY A 34 -6.69 -7.99 -5.67
C GLY A 34 -5.44 -7.12 -5.88
N HIS A 35 -4.97 -6.46 -4.83
CA HIS A 35 -3.75 -5.64 -4.92
C HIS A 35 -2.49 -6.44 -5.25
N LEU A 36 -2.34 -7.67 -4.72
CA LEU A 36 -1.22 -8.56 -5.06
C LEU A 36 -1.21 -8.97 -6.53
N SER A 37 -2.38 -9.14 -7.13
CA SER A 37 -2.55 -9.56 -8.52
C SER A 37 -2.67 -8.39 -9.51
N ALA A 38 -2.83 -7.15 -9.05
CA ALA A 38 -2.93 -5.97 -9.90
C ALA A 38 -1.75 -5.82 -10.90
N PRO A 39 -0.48 -6.09 -10.51
CA PRO A 39 0.64 -6.04 -11.44
C PRO A 39 0.51 -6.99 -12.63
N LEU A 40 -0.17 -8.14 -12.49
CA LEU A 40 -0.35 -9.11 -13.59
C LEU A 40 -1.09 -8.55 -14.81
N ILE A 41 -1.88 -7.48 -14.61
CA ILE A 41 -2.63 -6.84 -15.70
C ILE A 41 -1.67 -6.24 -16.73
N GLU A 42 -0.55 -5.69 -16.27
CA GLU A 42 0.49 -5.07 -17.12
C GLU A 42 1.71 -5.98 -17.30
N TYR A 43 1.94 -6.89 -16.36
CA TYR A 43 3.11 -7.77 -16.31
C TYR A 43 2.68 -9.23 -16.15
N PRO A 44 2.12 -9.86 -17.20
CA PRO A 44 1.62 -11.24 -17.13
C PRO A 44 2.73 -12.27 -16.82
N GLN A 45 3.99 -11.87 -16.93
CA GLN A 45 5.15 -12.70 -16.59
C GLN A 45 5.51 -12.69 -15.08
N LEU A 46 4.78 -11.95 -14.25
CA LEU A 46 5.00 -11.97 -12.80
C LEU A 46 4.61 -13.35 -12.23
N GLU A 47 5.60 -14.05 -11.71
CA GLU A 47 5.43 -15.36 -11.09
C GLU A 47 6.00 -15.38 -9.66
N PRO A 48 5.38 -16.12 -8.74
CA PRO A 48 5.96 -16.41 -7.43
C PRO A 48 7.28 -17.23 -7.54
N PRO A 49 8.19 -17.15 -6.53
CA PRO A 49 8.01 -16.37 -5.31
C PRO A 49 8.40 -14.90 -5.50
N PHE A 50 7.66 -14.01 -4.85
CA PHE A 50 7.98 -12.58 -4.80
C PHE A 50 7.54 -11.93 -3.47
N LEU A 51 8.16 -10.81 -3.13
CA LEU A 51 7.79 -10.00 -1.97
C LEU A 51 7.02 -8.77 -2.44
N SER A 52 5.86 -8.54 -1.87
CA SER A 52 5.01 -7.40 -2.20
C SER A 52 4.90 -6.40 -1.06
N LEU A 53 5.08 -5.11 -1.39
CA LEU A 53 4.78 -3.99 -0.50
C LEU A 53 3.37 -3.47 -0.82
N LEU A 54 2.41 -3.78 0.05
CA LEU A 54 1.03 -3.31 -0.06
C LEU A 54 0.82 -2.06 0.80
N VAL A 55 0.59 -0.91 0.17
CA VAL A 55 0.47 0.37 0.86
C VAL A 55 -0.74 1.15 0.37
N SER A 56 -1.75 1.29 1.21
CA SER A 56 -3.01 1.97 0.90
C SER A 56 -3.43 2.94 2.00
N GLY A 57 -4.63 3.51 1.89
CA GLY A 57 -5.23 4.35 2.93
C GLY A 57 -5.49 3.60 4.25
N GLY A 58 -5.77 2.29 4.19
CA GLY A 58 -6.10 1.49 5.36
C GLY A 58 -5.09 0.40 5.70
N HIS A 59 -4.15 0.09 4.81
CA HIS A 59 -3.21 -1.01 4.99
C HIS A 59 -1.78 -0.61 4.65
N THR A 60 -0.84 -1.11 5.45
CA THR A 60 0.59 -1.10 5.15
C THR A 60 1.14 -2.46 5.56
N GLN A 61 1.47 -3.28 4.57
CA GLN A 61 1.80 -4.69 4.76
C GLN A 61 2.96 -5.11 3.87
N ILE A 62 3.75 -6.08 4.34
CA ILE A 62 4.72 -6.83 3.55
C ILE A 62 4.20 -8.26 3.45
N VAL A 63 3.97 -8.71 2.24
CA VAL A 63 3.43 -10.05 1.96
C VAL A 63 4.41 -10.82 1.09
N LEU A 64 4.82 -11.98 1.55
CA LEU A 64 5.52 -12.97 0.74
C LEU A 64 4.48 -13.83 0.01
N VAL A 65 4.58 -13.83 -1.31
CA VAL A 65 3.79 -14.71 -2.18
C VAL A 65 4.70 -15.87 -2.57
N GLU A 66 4.52 -17.01 -1.91
CA GLU A 66 5.32 -18.22 -2.21
C GLU A 66 4.83 -18.92 -3.48
N GLU A 67 3.52 -19.00 -3.63
CA GLU A 67 2.77 -19.44 -4.81
C GLU A 67 1.39 -18.76 -4.82
N TRP A 68 0.72 -18.75 -5.95
CA TRP A 68 -0.63 -18.22 -6.00
C TRP A 68 -1.58 -19.03 -5.11
N GLY A 69 -2.20 -18.34 -4.14
CA GLY A 69 -3.03 -18.94 -3.10
C GLY A 69 -2.29 -19.23 -1.79
N LYS A 70 -0.97 -19.05 -1.73
CA LYS A 70 -0.18 -19.20 -0.51
C LYS A 70 0.56 -17.89 -0.20
N TYR A 71 0.03 -17.18 0.77
CA TYR A 71 0.46 -15.84 1.18
C TYR A 71 0.91 -15.85 2.62
N GLU A 72 2.09 -15.28 2.90
CA GLU A 72 2.60 -15.09 4.25
C GLU A 72 2.70 -13.59 4.54
N LEU A 73 2.01 -13.13 5.59
CA LEU A 73 2.12 -11.77 6.09
C LEU A 73 3.37 -11.67 6.97
N LEU A 74 4.42 -11.02 6.46
CA LEU A 74 5.66 -10.85 7.20
C LEU A 74 5.61 -9.68 8.18
N GLY A 75 4.91 -8.61 7.82
CA GLY A 75 4.82 -7.42 8.64
C GLY A 75 3.64 -6.54 8.26
N THR A 76 3.17 -5.77 9.24
CA THR A 76 2.03 -4.88 9.09
C THR A 76 2.21 -3.60 9.90
N THR A 77 1.41 -2.58 9.64
CA THR A 77 1.39 -1.42 10.54
C THR A 77 0.71 -1.78 11.86
N ILE A 78 1.29 -1.31 12.96
CA ILE A 78 0.74 -1.51 14.33
C ILE A 78 -0.18 -0.36 14.76
N ASP A 79 -0.26 0.70 13.95
CA ASP A 79 -1.08 1.88 14.22
C ASP A 79 -1.65 2.45 12.91
N ASP A 80 -1.39 3.70 12.56
CA ASP A 80 -1.87 4.30 11.31
C ASP A 80 -1.22 3.62 10.08
N ALA A 81 -1.99 3.42 9.02
CA ALA A 81 -1.42 3.08 7.71
C ALA A 81 -0.69 4.30 7.10
N ALA A 82 0.24 4.06 6.18
CA ALA A 82 1.00 5.14 5.54
C ALA A 82 0.09 6.14 4.80
N GLY A 83 -0.94 5.66 4.09
CA GLY A 83 -1.91 6.54 3.44
C GLY A 83 -2.75 7.34 4.43
N GLU A 84 -3.14 6.72 5.55
CA GLU A 84 -3.84 7.41 6.64
C GLU A 84 -2.95 8.49 7.28
N ALA A 85 -1.64 8.25 7.42
CA ALA A 85 -0.70 9.25 7.91
C ALA A 85 -0.62 10.46 6.95
N PHE A 86 -0.57 10.23 5.64
CA PHE A 86 -0.68 11.29 4.64
C PHE A 86 -1.99 12.08 4.78
N ASP A 87 -3.12 11.40 4.87
CA ASP A 87 -4.45 12.02 4.93
C ASP A 87 -4.64 12.85 6.21
N LYS A 88 -4.21 12.32 7.35
CA LYS A 88 -4.33 12.99 8.65
C LYS A 88 -3.51 14.29 8.70
N LEU A 89 -2.26 14.25 8.23
CA LEU A 89 -1.44 15.47 8.19
C LEU A 89 -1.94 16.47 7.16
N SER A 90 -2.29 16.02 5.96
CA SER A 90 -2.84 16.88 4.92
C SER A 90 -4.09 17.63 5.39
N ARG A 91 -4.98 16.95 6.10
CA ARG A 91 -6.17 17.55 6.69
C ARG A 91 -5.81 18.58 7.77
N TYR A 92 -4.86 18.26 8.64
CA TYR A 92 -4.38 19.18 9.67
C TYR A 92 -3.81 20.47 9.09
N CYS A 93 -3.02 20.35 8.02
CA CYS A 93 -2.38 21.47 7.33
C CYS A 93 -3.29 22.21 6.33
N GLY A 94 -4.50 21.72 6.06
CA GLY A 94 -5.37 22.28 5.04
C GLY A 94 -4.84 22.08 3.60
N PHE A 95 -4.06 21.04 3.33
CA PHE A 95 -3.46 20.79 2.02
C PHE A 95 -4.44 20.14 1.04
N GLY A 96 -5.51 19.53 1.52
CA GLY A 96 -6.55 18.89 0.71
C GLY A 96 -6.66 17.37 0.92
N PHE A 97 -7.55 16.76 0.14
CA PHE A 97 -7.83 15.32 0.18
C PHE A 97 -7.97 14.78 -1.27
N PRO A 98 -7.45 13.59 -1.59
CA PRO A 98 -6.63 12.68 -0.76
C PRO A 98 -5.27 13.27 -0.39
N GLY A 99 -4.78 12.98 0.83
CA GLY A 99 -3.59 13.59 1.39
C GLY A 99 -2.29 13.22 0.68
N GLY A 100 -2.14 11.96 0.24
CA GLY A 100 -0.96 11.52 -0.51
C GLY A 100 -0.68 12.37 -1.76
N PRO A 101 -1.60 12.47 -2.70
CA PRO A 101 -1.45 13.33 -3.89
C PRO A 101 -1.27 14.81 -3.55
N ALA A 102 -1.99 15.32 -2.52
CA ALA A 102 -1.89 16.71 -2.11
C ALA A 102 -0.48 17.05 -1.58
N ILE A 103 0.04 16.22 -0.66
CA ILE A 103 1.39 16.38 -0.11
C ILE A 103 2.44 16.23 -1.20
N GLN A 104 2.32 15.23 -2.08
CA GLN A 104 3.24 15.06 -3.21
C GLN A 104 3.31 16.31 -4.10
N LYS A 105 2.15 16.88 -4.43
CA LYS A 105 2.11 18.10 -5.27
C LYS A 105 2.77 19.28 -4.56
N ILE A 106 2.55 19.47 -3.26
CA ILE A 106 3.13 20.57 -2.50
C ILE A 106 4.64 20.37 -2.32
N SER A 107 5.09 19.12 -2.19
CA SER A 107 6.51 18.78 -1.98
C SER A 107 7.38 19.02 -3.23
N GLU A 108 6.79 19.27 -4.40
CA GLU A 108 7.55 19.48 -5.64
C GLU A 108 8.51 20.68 -5.52
N GLY A 109 9.81 20.40 -5.66
CA GLY A 109 10.88 21.39 -5.53
C GLY A 109 11.17 21.84 -4.10
N GLY A 110 10.68 21.10 -3.09
CA GLY A 110 11.05 21.27 -1.69
C GLY A 110 12.30 20.46 -1.32
N ASP A 111 12.96 20.87 -0.24
CA ASP A 111 14.12 20.20 0.33
C ASP A 111 13.65 19.22 1.42
N GLU A 112 13.79 17.93 1.16
CA GLU A 112 13.38 16.86 2.05
C GLU A 112 14.22 16.76 3.36
N SER A 113 15.34 17.44 3.44
CA SER A 113 16.24 17.44 4.61
C SER A 113 15.93 18.54 5.62
N LYS A 114 15.09 19.51 5.29
CA LYS A 114 14.85 20.72 6.09
C LYS A 114 14.20 20.44 7.45
N VAL A 115 13.33 19.43 7.52
CA VAL A 115 12.62 19.11 8.76
C VAL A 115 13.06 17.75 9.27
N PRO A 116 13.71 17.68 10.45
CA PRO A 116 14.22 16.41 11.00
C PRO A 116 13.09 15.59 11.63
N LEU A 117 12.25 14.97 10.80
CA LEU A 117 11.18 14.12 11.26
C LEU A 117 11.67 12.70 11.60
N PRO A 118 11.10 12.06 12.61
CA PRO A 118 11.51 10.71 13.00
C PRO A 118 11.12 9.65 11.95
N ARG A 119 11.85 8.53 11.95
CA ARG A 119 11.50 7.29 11.24
C ARG A 119 11.23 6.24 12.33
N PRO A 120 9.99 6.09 12.80
CA PRO A 120 9.69 5.17 13.89
C PRO A 120 10.08 3.74 13.55
N LYS A 121 10.62 3.03 14.55
CA LYS A 121 10.98 1.61 14.44
C LYS A 121 10.20 0.85 15.51
N PRO A 122 9.10 0.17 15.14
CA PRO A 122 8.37 -0.69 16.06
C PRO A 122 9.22 -1.90 16.49
N SER A 123 8.75 -2.59 17.52
CA SER A 123 9.46 -3.77 18.08
C SER A 123 9.38 -5.00 17.19
N GLY A 124 8.36 -5.09 16.34
CA GLY A 124 8.22 -6.18 15.37
C GLY A 124 9.29 -6.07 14.27
N GLU A 125 9.71 -7.21 13.77
CA GLU A 125 10.85 -7.30 12.84
C GLU A 125 10.61 -6.57 11.53
N PHE A 126 9.39 -6.69 10.98
CA PHE A 126 8.97 -6.08 9.72
C PHE A 126 7.74 -5.19 9.87
N ASP A 127 7.41 -4.79 11.09
CA ASP A 127 6.26 -3.95 11.34
C ASP A 127 6.55 -2.48 11.04
N TYR A 128 5.47 -1.73 10.84
CA TYR A 128 5.47 -0.30 10.58
C TYR A 128 4.76 0.47 11.70
N SER A 129 5.11 1.74 11.85
CA SER A 129 4.40 2.69 12.71
C SER A 129 4.50 4.08 12.10
N PHE A 130 3.38 4.81 12.05
CA PHE A 130 3.30 6.15 11.49
C PHE A 130 2.64 7.17 12.43
N SER A 131 1.98 6.75 13.51
CA SER A 131 1.31 7.67 14.43
C SER A 131 2.27 8.64 15.11
N GLY A 132 3.48 8.18 15.47
CA GLY A 132 4.53 9.00 16.06
C GLY A 132 5.08 10.05 15.07
N LEU A 133 5.19 9.71 13.80
CA LEU A 133 5.63 10.65 12.75
C LEU A 133 4.63 11.80 12.58
N LYS A 134 3.33 11.50 12.52
CA LYS A 134 2.29 12.52 12.44
C LYS A 134 2.37 13.47 13.65
N THR A 135 2.48 12.90 14.84
CA THR A 135 2.55 13.69 16.08
C THR A 135 3.77 14.61 16.09
N ALA A 136 4.94 14.10 15.70
CA ALA A 136 6.15 14.91 15.59
C ALA A 136 6.01 16.04 14.57
N ALA A 137 5.39 15.79 13.43
CA ALA A 137 5.14 16.80 12.41
C ALA A 137 4.20 17.91 12.91
N VAL A 138 3.15 17.55 13.66
CA VAL A 138 2.22 18.52 14.25
C VAL A 138 2.93 19.38 15.31
N TYR A 139 3.72 18.79 16.21
CA TYR A 139 4.50 19.54 17.20
C TYR A 139 5.52 20.47 16.54
N TYR A 140 6.23 19.99 15.52
CA TYR A 140 7.14 20.83 14.77
C TYR A 140 6.45 22.09 14.22
N LEU A 141 5.24 21.94 13.63
CA LEU A 141 4.48 23.08 13.11
C LEU A 141 3.98 24.03 14.23
N GLN A 142 3.71 23.52 15.43
CA GLN A 142 3.28 24.34 16.58
C GLN A 142 4.44 25.11 17.19
N ASP A 143 5.65 24.53 17.17
CA ASP A 143 6.85 25.14 17.75
C ASP A 143 7.56 26.11 16.79
N LEU A 144 7.16 26.15 15.49
CA LEU A 144 7.68 27.12 14.53
C LEU A 144 7.43 28.55 14.99
N LYS A 145 8.50 29.27 15.30
CA LYS A 145 8.45 30.71 15.54
C LYS A 145 8.22 31.42 14.21
N LYS A 146 7.61 32.61 14.25
CA LYS A 146 7.37 33.40 13.01
C LYS A 146 8.64 33.75 12.21
N GLU A 147 9.80 33.55 12.78
CA GLU A 147 11.12 33.81 12.21
C GLU A 147 11.75 32.58 11.55
N ASP A 148 11.17 31.38 11.74
CA ASP A 148 11.70 30.16 11.16
C ASP A 148 11.16 29.97 9.73
N GLU A 149 12.00 30.25 8.74
CA GLU A 149 11.65 30.12 7.33
C GLU A 149 11.66 28.64 6.87
N VAL A 150 10.68 27.85 7.28
CA VAL A 150 10.40 26.57 6.63
C VAL A 150 9.25 26.75 5.67
N SER A 151 9.54 26.58 4.40
CA SER A 151 8.50 26.66 3.37
C SER A 151 7.53 25.48 3.48
N ARG A 152 6.27 25.67 3.05
CA ARG A 152 5.31 24.56 2.95
C ARG A 152 5.82 23.42 2.08
N LYS A 153 6.65 23.73 1.07
CA LYS A 153 7.24 22.74 0.17
C LYS A 153 8.25 21.86 0.90
N ASP A 154 9.17 22.48 1.66
CA ASP A 154 10.21 21.76 2.41
C ASP A 154 9.60 20.89 3.49
N PHE A 155 8.58 21.40 4.20
CA PHE A 155 7.84 20.63 5.19
C PHE A 155 7.15 19.42 4.56
N ALA A 156 6.43 19.61 3.45
CA ALA A 156 5.75 18.54 2.74
C ALA A 156 6.75 17.52 2.16
N ALA A 157 7.89 17.98 1.63
CA ALA A 157 8.97 17.13 1.12
C ALA A 157 9.57 16.27 2.24
N SER A 158 9.91 16.90 3.38
CA SER A 158 10.47 16.18 4.55
C SER A 158 9.49 15.16 5.13
N TYR A 159 8.19 15.49 5.16
CA TYR A 159 7.18 14.55 5.66
C TYR A 159 6.98 13.36 4.71
N GLN A 160 6.86 13.62 3.41
CA GLN A 160 6.81 12.57 2.39
C GLN A 160 8.01 11.66 2.47
N GLU A 161 9.22 12.25 2.56
CA GLU A 161 10.46 11.51 2.64
C GLU A 161 10.52 10.62 3.88
N ALA A 162 10.06 11.13 5.04
CA ALA A 162 10.04 10.35 6.28
C ALA A 162 9.12 9.11 6.19
N ILE A 163 7.95 9.22 5.54
CA ILE A 163 7.06 8.08 5.29
C ILE A 163 7.73 7.10 4.33
N VAL A 164 8.27 7.59 3.22
CA VAL A 164 8.89 6.74 2.20
C VAL A 164 10.13 6.04 2.75
N ASP A 165 10.96 6.72 3.54
CA ASP A 165 12.12 6.13 4.22
C ASP A 165 11.71 5.02 5.20
N SER A 166 10.64 5.25 5.97
CA SER A 166 10.13 4.24 6.89
C SER A 166 9.66 2.99 6.15
N LEU A 167 8.91 3.16 5.04
CA LEU A 167 8.49 2.06 4.19
C LEU A 167 9.68 1.29 3.61
N MET A 168 10.61 2.01 3.00
CA MET A 168 11.77 1.42 2.35
C MET A 168 12.73 0.74 3.33
N GLY A 169 12.91 1.32 4.52
CA GLY A 169 13.80 0.77 5.54
C GLY A 169 13.43 -0.65 5.95
N VAL A 170 12.15 -0.89 6.22
CA VAL A 170 11.65 -2.22 6.60
C VAL A 170 11.56 -3.14 5.38
N PHE A 171 11.07 -2.65 4.24
CA PHE A 171 10.95 -3.46 3.03
C PHE A 171 12.30 -3.98 2.54
N LYS A 172 13.33 -3.14 2.51
CA LYS A 172 14.71 -3.54 2.16
C LYS A 172 15.22 -4.66 3.07
N LYS A 173 14.92 -4.59 4.36
CA LYS A 173 15.29 -5.63 5.32
C LYS A 173 14.59 -6.95 4.96
N ALA A 174 13.28 -6.92 4.75
CA ALA A 174 12.50 -8.11 4.39
C ALA A 174 12.98 -8.75 3.07
N VAL A 175 13.31 -7.94 2.04
CA VAL A 175 13.87 -8.45 0.78
C VAL A 175 15.21 -9.16 1.00
N LYS A 176 16.08 -8.61 1.86
CA LYS A 176 17.39 -9.23 2.18
C LYS A 176 17.26 -10.55 2.92
N GLU A 177 16.28 -10.67 3.82
CA GLU A 177 16.04 -11.89 4.59
C GLU A 177 15.36 -12.98 3.79
N THR A 178 14.34 -12.63 3.00
CA THR A 178 13.62 -13.60 2.15
C THR A 178 14.41 -14.03 0.93
N LYS A 179 15.38 -13.23 0.49
CA LYS A 179 16.23 -13.48 -0.69
C LYS A 179 15.45 -13.73 -1.99
N VAL A 180 14.22 -13.32 -2.06
CA VAL A 180 13.40 -13.46 -3.29
C VAL A 180 14.04 -12.72 -4.47
N PRO A 181 13.95 -13.24 -5.69
CA PRO A 181 14.48 -12.57 -6.88
C PRO A 181 13.61 -11.41 -7.37
N THR A 182 12.35 -11.39 -6.94
CA THR A 182 11.33 -10.50 -7.48
C THR A 182 10.66 -9.72 -6.36
N ILE A 183 10.42 -8.43 -6.60
CA ILE A 183 9.64 -7.55 -5.74
C ILE A 183 8.46 -6.95 -6.50
N SER A 184 7.39 -6.65 -5.77
CA SER A 184 6.17 -6.09 -6.32
C SER A 184 5.61 -5.03 -5.38
N GLY A 185 4.60 -4.29 -5.84
CA GLY A 185 3.90 -3.33 -5.02
C GLY A 185 2.44 -3.13 -5.45
N GLY A 186 1.60 -2.76 -4.49
CA GLY A 186 0.18 -2.50 -4.70
C GLY A 186 -0.39 -1.52 -3.68
N GLY A 187 -1.62 -1.07 -3.91
CA GLY A 187 -2.30 -0.10 -3.06
C GLY A 187 -2.08 1.35 -3.50
N GLY A 188 -3.00 2.23 -3.10
CA GLY A 188 -3.06 3.62 -3.60
C GLY A 188 -1.81 4.46 -3.33
N VAL A 189 -1.08 4.20 -2.22
CA VAL A 189 0.18 4.92 -1.91
C VAL A 189 1.30 4.52 -2.87
N MET A 190 1.20 3.36 -3.54
CA MET A 190 2.15 2.96 -4.58
C MET A 190 2.11 3.87 -5.82
N ALA A 191 1.09 4.73 -5.96
CA ALA A 191 1.08 5.80 -6.96
C ALA A 191 2.04 6.96 -6.64
N ASN A 192 2.58 7.03 -5.42
CA ASN A 192 3.52 8.08 -5.01
C ASN A 192 4.83 7.97 -5.79
N LYS A 193 5.22 9.04 -6.48
CA LYS A 193 6.41 9.09 -7.34
C LYS A 193 7.70 8.79 -6.57
N ARG A 194 7.85 9.39 -5.37
CA ARG A 194 9.06 9.23 -4.57
C ARG A 194 9.26 7.79 -4.09
N LEU A 195 8.16 7.12 -3.68
CA LEU A 195 8.20 5.71 -3.30
C LEU A 195 8.61 4.83 -4.50
N ARG A 196 8.02 5.08 -5.66
CA ARG A 196 8.35 4.33 -6.90
C ARG A 196 9.81 4.52 -7.30
N GLU A 197 10.32 5.75 -7.26
CA GLU A 197 11.73 6.05 -7.54
C GLU A 197 12.67 5.24 -6.62
N LYS A 198 12.43 5.29 -5.30
CA LYS A 198 13.25 4.55 -4.34
C LYS A 198 13.16 3.03 -4.51
N LEU A 199 11.99 2.51 -4.83
CA LEU A 199 11.81 1.08 -5.11
C LEU A 199 12.55 0.66 -6.38
N SER A 200 12.48 1.45 -7.45
CA SER A 200 13.18 1.18 -8.71
C SER A 200 14.69 1.22 -8.53
N THR A 201 15.21 2.27 -7.90
CA THR A 201 16.64 2.38 -7.58
C THR A 201 17.12 1.19 -6.74
N PHE A 202 16.37 0.81 -5.71
CA PHE A 202 16.71 -0.34 -4.87
C PHE A 202 16.70 -1.66 -5.66
N ALA A 203 15.72 -1.86 -6.55
CA ALA A 203 15.67 -3.04 -7.38
C ALA A 203 16.88 -3.15 -8.32
N GLU A 204 17.30 -2.03 -8.91
CA GLU A 204 18.51 -1.94 -9.73
C GLU A 204 19.78 -2.27 -8.92
N GLU A 205 19.96 -1.63 -7.76
CA GLU A 205 21.11 -1.83 -6.86
C GLU A 205 21.25 -3.30 -6.41
N GLU A 206 20.14 -3.96 -6.10
CA GLU A 206 20.12 -5.35 -5.60
C GLU A 206 19.87 -6.39 -6.72
N SER A 207 19.86 -5.96 -7.99
CA SER A 207 19.60 -6.82 -9.16
C SER A 207 18.31 -7.64 -9.03
N LYS A 208 17.22 -6.99 -8.58
CA LYS A 208 15.89 -7.61 -8.42
C LYS A 208 14.99 -7.29 -9.60
N ASN A 209 14.16 -8.24 -9.99
CA ASN A 209 13.02 -7.94 -10.85
C ASN A 209 12.00 -7.10 -10.07
N ILE A 210 11.41 -6.08 -10.71
CA ILE A 210 10.41 -5.23 -10.08
C ILE A 210 9.17 -5.11 -10.95
N TYR A 211 7.99 -5.33 -10.34
CA TYR A 211 6.70 -5.25 -11.01
C TYR A 211 5.75 -4.39 -10.18
N ILE A 212 5.61 -3.13 -10.56
CA ILE A 212 4.71 -2.16 -9.91
C ILE A 212 3.70 -1.69 -10.95
N PRO A 213 2.39 -1.88 -10.72
CA PRO A 213 1.37 -1.46 -11.68
C PRO A 213 1.39 0.05 -11.87
N SER A 214 0.88 0.52 -13.00
CA SER A 214 0.70 1.94 -13.26
C SER A 214 -0.11 2.61 -12.14
N PRO A 215 0.01 3.93 -11.91
CA PRO A 215 -0.75 4.61 -10.86
C PRO A 215 -2.26 4.38 -10.93
N ALA A 216 -2.83 4.24 -12.11
CA ALA A 216 -4.25 3.97 -12.31
C ALA A 216 -4.67 2.57 -11.82
N LEU A 217 -3.79 1.57 -11.92
CA LEU A 217 -4.02 0.21 -11.47
C LEU A 217 -3.52 -0.06 -10.04
N SER A 218 -2.75 0.88 -9.46
CA SER A 218 -2.30 0.79 -8.07
C SER A 218 -3.42 1.10 -7.07
N THR A 219 -4.38 1.98 -7.44
CA THR A 219 -5.55 2.28 -6.62
C THR A 219 -6.64 1.22 -6.77
N ASP A 220 -7.65 1.25 -5.89
CA ASP A 220 -8.80 0.35 -5.97
C ASP A 220 -9.47 0.42 -7.34
N ASN A 221 -9.61 -0.73 -7.98
CA ASN A 221 -10.24 -0.83 -9.29
C ASN A 221 -10.85 -2.24 -9.52
N ALA A 222 -11.78 -2.35 -10.45
CA ALA A 222 -12.43 -3.63 -10.74
C ALA A 222 -11.49 -4.63 -11.44
N ALA A 223 -10.52 -4.14 -12.23
CA ALA A 223 -9.62 -5.03 -12.98
C ALA A 223 -8.72 -5.86 -12.06
N MET A 224 -8.27 -5.31 -10.92
CA MET A 224 -7.48 -6.07 -9.94
C MET A 224 -8.30 -7.22 -9.33
N ILE A 225 -9.61 -7.03 -9.13
CA ILE A 225 -10.50 -8.08 -8.62
C ILE A 225 -10.69 -9.18 -9.67
N CYS A 226 -10.82 -8.81 -10.94
CA CYS A 226 -10.87 -9.79 -12.03
C CYS A 226 -9.55 -10.57 -12.17
N SER A 227 -8.40 -9.90 -12.05
CA SER A 227 -7.08 -10.54 -12.06
C SER A 227 -6.95 -11.57 -10.93
N ALA A 228 -7.31 -11.20 -9.70
CA ALA A 228 -7.30 -12.12 -8.56
C ALA A 228 -8.30 -13.28 -8.72
N ALA A 229 -9.48 -13.02 -9.32
CA ALA A 229 -10.44 -14.06 -9.62
C ALA A 229 -9.86 -15.10 -10.59
N GLN A 230 -9.17 -14.65 -11.63
CA GLN A 230 -8.52 -15.54 -12.59
C GLN A 230 -7.47 -16.43 -11.93
N MET A 231 -6.65 -15.88 -11.04
CA MET A 231 -5.67 -16.67 -10.28
C MET A 231 -6.33 -17.72 -9.39
N ASN A 232 -7.41 -17.37 -8.70
CA ASN A 232 -8.14 -18.30 -7.85
C ASN A 232 -8.81 -19.45 -8.64
N LEU A 233 -9.28 -19.18 -9.88
CA LEU A 233 -9.86 -20.20 -10.73
C LEU A 233 -8.83 -21.24 -11.20
N THR A 234 -7.57 -20.87 -11.28
CA THR A 234 -6.49 -21.78 -11.70
C THR A 234 -5.94 -22.62 -10.54
N THR A 235 -6.19 -22.22 -9.29
CA THR A 235 -5.51 -22.80 -8.12
C THR A 235 -6.39 -23.61 -7.17
N LYS A 236 -7.75 -23.55 -7.26
CA LYS A 236 -8.62 -24.22 -6.25
C LYS A 236 -9.95 -24.72 -6.81
N ASP A 237 -10.42 -25.84 -6.24
CA ASP A 237 -11.83 -26.22 -6.23
C ASP A 237 -12.62 -25.15 -5.47
N LEU A 238 -13.48 -24.43 -6.16
CA LEU A 238 -14.23 -23.29 -5.65
C LEU A 238 -15.32 -23.75 -4.67
N ASN A 239 -15.16 -23.50 -3.39
CA ASN A 239 -16.25 -23.59 -2.43
C ASN A 239 -16.95 -22.23 -2.29
N ILE A 240 -18.08 -22.05 -2.96
CA ILE A 240 -18.88 -20.80 -3.01
C ILE A 240 -19.37 -20.36 -1.62
N ASN A 241 -19.31 -21.23 -0.63
CA ASN A 241 -19.83 -20.97 0.72
C ASN A 241 -18.78 -20.34 1.68
N ASP A 242 -17.51 -20.30 1.29
CA ASP A 242 -16.44 -19.72 2.11
C ASP A 242 -16.27 -18.21 1.92
N VAL A 243 -17.37 -17.47 2.13
CA VAL A 243 -17.30 -16.00 2.06
C VAL A 243 -16.90 -15.44 3.42
N ARG A 244 -15.70 -14.86 3.49
CA ARG A 244 -15.23 -14.11 4.66
C ARG A 244 -15.27 -12.62 4.37
N LEU A 245 -15.72 -11.82 5.34
CA LEU A 245 -15.64 -10.34 5.29
C LEU A 245 -14.28 -9.81 5.77
N SER A 246 -13.44 -10.69 6.31
CA SER A 246 -12.07 -10.42 6.74
C SER A 246 -11.06 -10.81 5.65
N SER A 247 -9.84 -10.26 5.73
CA SER A 247 -8.76 -10.63 4.82
C SER A 247 -8.35 -12.11 4.95
N ILE A 248 -7.94 -12.72 3.83
CA ILE A 248 -7.28 -14.03 3.80
C ILE A 248 -5.82 -13.89 4.25
N ILE A 249 -5.27 -12.69 4.11
CA ILE A 249 -3.92 -12.34 4.54
C ILE A 249 -4.01 -11.83 5.98
N ASN A 250 -3.75 -12.71 6.92
CA ASN A 250 -3.66 -12.42 8.36
C ASN A 250 -2.24 -12.69 8.85
#